data_946ed4f049deb741bce53c6fcfd2450c
#
_entry.id   946ed4f049deb741bce53c6fcfd2450c
#
_cell.length_a   1.000
_cell.length_b   1.000
_cell.length_c   1.000
_cell.angle_alpha   90.00
_cell.angle_beta   90.00
_cell.angle_gamma   90.00
#
_symmetry.space_group_name_H-M   'P 1'
#
loop_
_entity.id
_entity.type
_entity.pdbx_description
1 polymer ?
#
loop_
_entity_poly.entity_id
_entity_poly.type
_entity_poly.pdbx_seq_one_letter_code
_entity_poly.pdbx_strand_id
1 'polypeptide(L)'
;TIAQTMRTPPSNIGRLIAARLVWLTLTWSVYQGDAYSLELESEVAVWIEPGLAIAKSPLSGRREITLDAQETVFGSGASGINAIVVTSRRLLGFSSRTLAWSKTDRDLHEKVLERRILPTFSLVRTDKHLYGFRGANGIWFKEALGVREKYHRLHSNDYGSVIVTNERLVGFGPLLGQFSSKPLGVHERITQVGNEDGLIIITTNRQGIRAFLEMRK
;
A
#
# COMPACT_ATOMS: atom_id res chain seq x y z
N THR A 1 -88.25 18.67 -3.35
CA THR A 1 -87.05 19.46 -3.55
C THR A 1 -85.84 18.57 -3.47
N ILE A 2 -85.25 18.23 -4.65
CA ILE A 2 -84.13 17.32 -4.79
C ILE A 2 -82.87 18.18 -4.98
N ALA A 3 -81.94 18.12 -4.06
CA ALA A 3 -80.64 18.77 -4.19
C ALA A 3 -79.65 17.77 -4.91
N GLN A 4 -79.23 18.16 -6.10
CA GLN A 4 -78.19 17.51 -6.84
C GLN A 4 -76.81 17.99 -6.34
N THR A 5 -76.00 17.04 -5.81
CA THR A 5 -74.62 17.24 -5.46
C THR A 5 -73.75 17.07 -6.73
N MET A 6 -73.19 18.14 -7.22
CA MET A 6 -72.17 18.12 -8.31
C MET A 6 -70.85 17.54 -7.74
N ARG A 7 -70.41 16.39 -8.28
CA ARG A 7 -69.05 15.88 -8.07
C ARG A 7 -68.10 16.47 -9.09
N THR A 8 -67.12 17.21 -8.65
CA THR A 8 -66.00 17.68 -9.46
C THR A 8 -65.05 16.54 -9.76
N PRO A 9 -64.55 16.38 -10.98
CA PRO A 9 -63.55 15.32 -11.29
C PRO A 9 -62.17 15.68 -10.71
N PRO A 10 -61.38 14.71 -10.27
CA PRO A 10 -60.05 14.95 -9.78
C PRO A 10 -59.10 15.40 -10.88
N SER A 11 -58.46 16.54 -10.67
CA SER A 11 -57.50 17.11 -11.62
C SER A 11 -56.29 16.24 -11.80
N ASN A 12 -55.99 15.82 -13.03
CA ASN A 12 -54.84 15.03 -13.46
C ASN A 12 -53.50 15.76 -13.36
N ILE A 13 -53.46 16.96 -12.80
CA ILE A 13 -52.25 17.80 -12.69
C ILE A 13 -51.25 17.26 -11.66
N GLY A 14 -51.75 16.65 -10.57
CA GLY A 14 -50.88 16.07 -9.53
C GLY A 14 -50.04 14.88 -9.96
N ARG A 15 -50.50 14.07 -10.94
CA ARG A 15 -49.79 12.90 -11.42
C ARG A 15 -48.64 13.22 -12.38
N LEU A 16 -48.71 14.29 -13.14
CA LEU A 16 -47.66 14.71 -14.05
C LEU A 16 -46.45 15.34 -13.31
N ILE A 17 -46.71 16.03 -12.19
CA ILE A 17 -45.63 16.62 -11.37
C ILE A 17 -44.87 15.55 -10.60
N ALA A 18 -45.56 14.52 -10.06
CA ALA A 18 -44.94 13.43 -9.37
C ALA A 18 -44.05 12.55 -10.29
N ALA A 19 -44.47 12.33 -11.56
CA ALA A 19 -43.69 11.57 -12.53
C ALA A 19 -42.42 12.34 -12.97
N ARG A 20 -42.46 13.66 -13.09
CA ARG A 20 -41.29 14.47 -13.45
C ARG A 20 -40.30 14.62 -12.30
N LEU A 21 -40.75 14.66 -11.06
CA LEU A 21 -39.84 14.67 -9.88
C LEU A 21 -39.12 13.35 -9.68
N VAL A 22 -39.78 12.23 -9.95
CA VAL A 22 -39.11 10.89 -9.87
C VAL A 22 -38.06 10.73 -10.94
N TRP A 23 -38.26 11.28 -12.14
CA TRP A 23 -37.23 11.23 -13.19
C TRP A 23 -36.01 12.13 -12.89
N LEU A 24 -36.23 13.29 -12.27
CA LEU A 24 -35.14 14.18 -11.87
C LEU A 24 -34.31 13.62 -10.70
N THR A 25 -34.94 12.90 -9.79
CA THR A 25 -34.22 12.26 -8.69
C THR A 25 -33.46 10.99 -9.13
N LEU A 26 -33.99 10.25 -10.11
CA LEU A 26 -33.32 9.09 -10.69
C LEU A 26 -32.09 9.48 -11.55
N THR A 27 -32.17 10.59 -12.29
CA THR A 27 -31.02 11.08 -13.04
C THR A 27 -29.93 11.67 -12.14
N TRP A 28 -30.27 12.19 -10.96
CA TRP A 28 -29.28 12.71 -10.03
C TRP A 28 -28.59 11.64 -9.21
N SER A 29 -29.30 10.54 -8.90
CA SER A 29 -28.68 9.40 -8.21
C SER A 29 -27.72 8.57 -9.09
N VAL A 30 -27.89 8.61 -10.41
CA VAL A 30 -26.92 8.01 -11.36
C VAL A 30 -25.66 8.86 -11.53
N TYR A 31 -25.75 10.19 -11.28
CA TYR A 31 -24.59 11.08 -11.38
C TYR A 31 -23.80 11.25 -10.07
N GLN A 32 -24.32 10.77 -8.93
CA GLN A 32 -23.59 10.77 -7.65
C GLN A 32 -22.87 9.44 -7.38
N GLY A 33 -22.95 8.47 -8.29
CA GLY A 33 -22.37 7.14 -8.13
C GLY A 33 -20.90 7.02 -8.49
N ASP A 34 -20.31 7.98 -9.16
CA ASP A 34 -18.95 7.86 -9.72
C ASP A 34 -18.06 9.07 -9.38
N ALA A 35 -18.02 9.48 -8.13
CA ALA A 35 -16.78 9.97 -7.59
C ALA A 35 -15.89 8.73 -7.41
N TYR A 36 -15.42 8.16 -8.54
CA TYR A 36 -14.26 7.29 -8.49
C TYR A 36 -13.18 8.10 -7.79
N SER A 37 -12.89 7.74 -6.53
CA SER A 37 -11.54 7.89 -6.09
C SER A 37 -10.73 7.28 -7.23
N LEU A 38 -9.92 8.07 -7.90
CA LEU A 38 -8.77 7.57 -8.63
C LEU A 38 -7.86 6.92 -7.58
N GLU A 39 -8.29 5.78 -7.02
CA GLU A 39 -7.35 4.79 -6.57
C GLU A 39 -6.51 4.57 -7.82
N LEU A 40 -5.26 5.01 -7.76
CA LEU A 40 -4.27 4.71 -8.77
C LEU A 40 -4.32 3.20 -8.93
N GLU A 41 -5.07 2.74 -9.94
CA GLU A 41 -5.18 1.33 -10.25
C GLU A 41 -3.74 0.83 -10.30
N SER A 42 -3.47 -0.23 -9.55
CA SER A 42 -2.13 -0.80 -9.52
C SER A 42 -1.71 -1.06 -10.98
N GLU A 43 -0.63 -0.42 -11.45
CA GLU A 43 -0.07 -0.67 -12.77
C GLU A 43 0.37 -2.13 -12.93
N VAL A 44 0.43 -2.87 -11.81
CA VAL A 44 0.89 -4.25 -11.74
C VAL A 44 -0.17 -5.13 -11.10
N ALA A 45 -0.49 -6.23 -11.76
CA ALA A 45 -1.21 -7.36 -11.17
C ALA A 45 -0.23 -8.52 -10.92
N VAL A 46 -0.45 -9.28 -9.84
CA VAL A 46 0.34 -10.46 -9.51
C VAL A 46 -0.56 -11.62 -9.09
N TRP A 47 -0.26 -12.82 -9.56
CA TRP A 47 -0.93 -14.05 -9.15
C TRP A 47 0.02 -15.24 -9.20
N ILE A 48 -0.40 -16.35 -8.62
CA ILE A 48 0.39 -17.57 -8.51
C ILE A 48 -0.31 -18.67 -9.28
N GLU A 49 0.44 -19.33 -10.15
CA GLU A 49 0.06 -20.58 -10.83
C GLU A 49 0.96 -21.72 -10.34
N PRO A 50 0.64 -22.99 -10.59
CA PRO A 50 1.48 -24.11 -10.20
C PRO A 50 2.92 -23.95 -10.72
N GLY A 51 3.87 -23.78 -9.80
CA GLY A 51 5.30 -23.63 -10.11
C GLY A 51 5.70 -22.25 -10.66
N LEU A 52 4.82 -21.28 -10.71
CA LEU A 52 5.08 -19.95 -11.29
C LEU A 52 4.52 -18.81 -10.44
N ALA A 53 5.29 -17.74 -10.32
CA ALA A 53 4.75 -16.43 -9.96
C ALA A 53 4.68 -15.56 -11.22
N ILE A 54 3.54 -14.92 -11.42
CA ILE A 54 3.24 -14.18 -12.65
C ILE A 54 2.91 -12.75 -12.28
N ALA A 55 3.56 -11.82 -12.97
CA ALA A 55 3.21 -10.41 -12.94
C ALA A 55 2.76 -9.94 -14.33
N LYS A 56 1.82 -8.99 -14.35
CA LYS A 56 1.37 -8.33 -15.58
C LYS A 56 1.33 -6.84 -15.36
N SER A 57 1.84 -6.09 -16.32
CA SER A 57 1.66 -4.64 -16.39
C SER A 57 1.32 -4.22 -17.81
N PRO A 58 0.72 -3.02 -18.04
CA PRO A 58 0.46 -2.52 -19.38
C PRO A 58 1.72 -2.45 -20.26
N LEU A 59 2.87 -2.17 -19.65
CA LEU A 59 4.14 -2.01 -20.37
C LEU A 59 4.86 -3.34 -20.64
N SER A 60 4.82 -4.29 -19.68
CA SER A 60 5.58 -5.55 -19.81
C SER A 60 4.79 -6.69 -20.40
N GLY A 61 3.45 -6.58 -20.45
CA GLY A 61 2.61 -7.75 -20.63
C GLY A 61 2.78 -8.73 -19.46
N ARG A 62 2.69 -10.03 -19.74
CA ARG A 62 2.89 -11.12 -18.78
C ARG A 62 4.38 -11.40 -18.60
N ARG A 63 4.84 -11.45 -17.34
CA ARG A 63 6.20 -11.83 -16.95
C ARG A 63 6.15 -12.90 -15.87
N GLU A 64 6.95 -13.93 -16.02
CA GLU A 64 6.91 -15.11 -15.18
C GLU A 64 8.28 -15.32 -14.48
N ILE A 65 8.22 -15.89 -13.29
CA ILE A 65 9.39 -16.42 -12.59
C ILE A 65 9.05 -17.80 -12.02
N THR A 66 9.91 -18.77 -12.27
CA THR A 66 9.73 -20.15 -11.78
C THR A 66 9.94 -20.23 -10.28
N LEU A 67 9.02 -20.93 -9.62
CA LEU A 67 9.14 -21.34 -8.22
C LEU A 67 9.77 -22.74 -8.15
N ASP A 68 10.64 -22.96 -7.18
CA ASP A 68 11.24 -24.27 -6.97
C ASP A 68 10.18 -25.31 -6.54
N ALA A 69 10.37 -26.57 -6.85
CA ALA A 69 9.39 -27.64 -6.59
C ALA A 69 8.94 -27.76 -5.11
N GLN A 70 9.78 -27.33 -4.17
CA GLN A 70 9.50 -27.34 -2.74
C GLN A 70 9.28 -25.93 -2.17
N GLU A 71 9.14 -24.94 -3.03
CA GLU A 71 8.94 -23.55 -2.61
C GLU A 71 7.45 -23.26 -2.38
N THR A 72 7.10 -22.94 -1.14
CA THR A 72 5.74 -22.60 -0.75
C THR A 72 5.57 -21.10 -0.75
N VAL A 73 4.49 -20.61 -1.35
CA VAL A 73 4.12 -19.18 -1.33
C VAL A 73 3.33 -18.87 -0.07
N PHE A 74 3.80 -17.92 0.72
CA PHE A 74 3.13 -17.41 1.92
C PHE A 74 2.20 -16.24 1.62
N GLY A 75 2.38 -15.59 0.48
CA GLY A 75 1.49 -14.55 0.00
C GLY A 75 2.13 -13.68 -1.08
N SER A 76 1.25 -12.96 -1.76
CA SER A 76 1.61 -12.04 -2.84
C SER A 76 0.78 -10.77 -2.74
N GLY A 77 1.19 -9.74 -3.46
CA GLY A 77 0.42 -8.51 -3.62
C GLY A 77 1.13 -7.53 -4.54
N ALA A 78 0.38 -6.56 -5.04
CA ALA A 78 0.86 -5.53 -5.92
C ALA A 78 0.27 -4.18 -5.52
N SER A 79 1.00 -3.11 -5.80
CA SER A 79 0.54 -1.72 -5.67
C SER A 79 1.39 -0.82 -6.58
N GLY A 80 0.75 0.10 -7.29
CA GLY A 80 1.42 1.02 -8.21
C GLY A 80 2.34 0.29 -9.17
N ILE A 81 3.62 0.60 -9.12
CA ILE A 81 4.64 0.11 -10.06
C ILE A 81 5.31 -1.19 -9.64
N ASN A 82 4.93 -1.80 -8.51
CA ASN A 82 5.63 -2.97 -8.00
C ASN A 82 4.69 -4.07 -7.48
N ALA A 83 5.18 -5.30 -7.49
CA ALA A 83 4.57 -6.44 -6.84
C ALA A 83 5.62 -7.25 -6.09
N ILE A 84 5.20 -7.90 -5.02
CA ILE A 84 6.05 -8.85 -4.29
C ILE A 84 5.36 -10.20 -4.10
N VAL A 85 6.18 -11.25 -4.08
CA VAL A 85 5.78 -12.60 -3.67
C VAL A 85 6.71 -13.05 -2.56
N VAL A 86 6.13 -13.49 -1.48
CA VAL A 86 6.86 -14.02 -0.31
C VAL A 86 6.76 -15.53 -0.32
N THR A 87 7.90 -16.19 -0.38
CA THR A 87 7.97 -17.64 -0.39
C THR A 87 8.70 -18.21 0.85
N SER A 88 8.74 -19.52 0.97
CA SER A 88 9.46 -20.20 2.04
C SER A 88 10.99 -19.99 1.98
N ARG A 89 11.54 -19.61 0.82
CA ARG A 89 12.99 -19.50 0.60
C ARG A 89 13.47 -18.10 0.30
N ARG A 90 12.68 -17.32 -0.44
CA ARG A 90 13.10 -16.04 -0.99
C ARG A 90 11.94 -15.05 -1.06
N LEU A 91 12.28 -13.81 -1.30
CA LEU A 91 11.36 -12.75 -1.67
C LEU A 91 11.55 -12.45 -3.15
N LEU A 92 10.47 -12.40 -3.89
CA LEU A 92 10.45 -12.04 -5.30
C LEU A 92 9.82 -10.66 -5.43
N GLY A 93 10.42 -9.79 -6.22
CA GLY A 93 9.93 -8.45 -6.50
C GLY A 93 9.83 -8.24 -8.01
N PHE A 94 8.70 -7.75 -8.47
CA PHE A 94 8.51 -7.34 -9.86
C PHE A 94 8.40 -5.82 -9.93
N SER A 95 9.04 -5.24 -10.94
CA SER A 95 8.95 -3.81 -11.23
C SER A 95 8.41 -3.57 -12.64
N SER A 96 7.36 -2.75 -12.76
CA SER A 96 6.87 -2.31 -14.07
C SER A 96 7.81 -1.32 -14.77
N ARG A 97 8.78 -0.76 -14.04
CA ARG A 97 9.79 0.16 -14.61
C ARG A 97 10.96 -0.59 -15.24
N THR A 98 11.41 -1.66 -14.62
CA THR A 98 12.48 -2.51 -15.19
C THR A 98 11.93 -3.67 -16.03
N LEU A 99 10.63 -3.91 -15.98
CA LEU A 99 9.91 -4.98 -16.68
C LEU A 99 10.44 -6.39 -16.30
N ALA A 100 10.97 -6.52 -15.10
CA ALA A 100 11.69 -7.72 -14.68
C ALA A 100 11.38 -8.11 -13.24
N TRP A 101 11.51 -9.41 -12.98
CA TRP A 101 11.56 -9.98 -11.65
C TRP A 101 12.99 -9.90 -11.10
N SER A 102 13.09 -9.62 -9.80
CA SER A 102 14.31 -9.78 -9.01
C SER A 102 14.03 -10.60 -7.76
N LYS A 103 15.06 -11.14 -7.17
CA LYS A 103 14.95 -11.99 -5.97
C LYS A 103 15.98 -11.63 -4.92
N THR A 104 15.64 -11.90 -3.67
CA THR A 104 16.58 -11.91 -2.54
C THR A 104 16.28 -13.11 -1.65
N ASP A 105 17.31 -13.83 -1.24
CA ASP A 105 17.15 -15.01 -0.41
C ASP A 105 16.89 -14.61 1.05
N ARG A 106 16.07 -15.40 1.72
CA ARG A 106 15.85 -15.30 3.17
C ARG A 106 16.73 -16.32 3.89
N ASP A 107 17.07 -16.01 5.11
CA ASP A 107 17.80 -16.98 5.95
C ASP A 107 16.90 -18.18 6.26
N LEU A 108 17.51 -19.34 6.42
CA LEU A 108 16.79 -20.54 6.80
C LEU A 108 16.06 -20.32 8.14
N HIS A 109 14.80 -20.78 8.22
CA HIS A 109 13.92 -20.62 9.39
C HIS A 109 13.54 -19.17 9.75
N GLU A 110 13.87 -18.20 8.92
CA GLU A 110 13.44 -16.82 9.10
C GLU A 110 11.92 -16.68 8.92
N LYS A 111 11.24 -16.11 9.90
CA LYS A 111 9.77 -15.97 9.90
C LYS A 111 9.35 -14.61 9.37
N VAL A 112 8.50 -14.59 8.36
CA VAL A 112 7.89 -13.36 7.88
C VAL A 112 6.79 -12.94 8.86
N LEU A 113 6.89 -11.72 9.38
CA LEU A 113 5.99 -11.18 10.40
C LEU A 113 5.05 -10.11 9.85
N GLU A 114 5.51 -9.33 8.88
CA GLU A 114 4.73 -8.24 8.31
C GLU A 114 5.17 -7.95 6.88
N ARG A 115 4.25 -7.47 6.06
CA ARG A 115 4.53 -6.95 4.72
C ARG A 115 3.66 -5.73 4.44
N ARG A 116 4.27 -4.75 3.79
CA ARG A 116 3.62 -3.54 3.28
C ARG A 116 3.97 -3.37 1.83
N ILE A 117 2.97 -3.18 1.00
CA ILE A 117 3.14 -2.95 -0.42
C ILE A 117 2.58 -1.57 -0.70
N LEU A 118 3.43 -0.67 -1.10
CA LEU A 118 3.15 0.73 -1.36
C LEU A 118 3.36 1.02 -2.86
N PRO A 119 2.82 2.09 -3.42
CA PRO A 119 2.84 2.29 -4.86
C PRO A 119 4.23 2.27 -5.51
N THR A 120 5.28 2.71 -4.81
CA THR A 120 6.64 2.85 -5.35
C THR A 120 7.68 1.92 -4.72
N PHE A 121 7.34 1.29 -3.62
CA PHE A 121 8.23 0.37 -2.90
C PHE A 121 7.44 -0.63 -2.05
N SER A 122 8.10 -1.66 -1.58
CA SER A 122 7.53 -2.62 -0.63
C SER A 122 8.49 -2.93 0.51
N LEU A 123 7.92 -3.27 1.66
CA LEU A 123 8.66 -3.68 2.85
C LEU A 123 8.19 -5.06 3.31
N VAL A 124 9.14 -5.89 3.68
CA VAL A 124 8.89 -7.17 4.36
C VAL A 124 9.74 -7.20 5.63
N ARG A 125 9.08 -7.38 6.75
CA ARG A 125 9.71 -7.57 8.05
C ARG A 125 9.67 -9.02 8.45
N THR A 126 10.81 -9.51 8.87
CA THR A 126 10.95 -10.84 9.46
C THR A 126 11.35 -10.73 10.94
N ASP A 127 11.60 -11.84 11.57
CA ASP A 127 12.14 -11.90 12.92
C ASP A 127 13.64 -11.52 13.00
N LYS A 128 14.34 -11.44 11.86
CA LYS A 128 15.79 -11.16 11.81
C LYS A 128 16.16 -9.96 10.94
N HIS A 129 15.38 -9.67 9.93
CA HIS A 129 15.74 -8.67 8.93
C HIS A 129 14.54 -7.81 8.51
N LEU A 130 14.87 -6.65 7.97
CA LEU A 130 14.00 -5.83 7.16
C LEU A 130 14.45 -5.97 5.70
N TYR A 131 13.51 -6.21 4.80
CA TYR A 131 13.74 -6.24 3.37
C TYR A 131 12.93 -5.13 2.73
N GLY A 132 13.59 -4.32 1.93
CA GLY A 132 12.98 -3.24 1.15
C GLY A 132 13.12 -3.52 -0.34
N PHE A 133 12.03 -3.48 -1.07
CA PHE A 133 12.03 -3.56 -2.52
C PHE A 133 11.71 -2.19 -3.11
N ARG A 134 12.57 -1.68 -3.97
CA ARG A 134 12.36 -0.42 -4.64
C ARG A 134 11.84 -0.64 -6.06
N GLY A 135 10.57 -0.26 -6.30
CA GLY A 135 9.90 -0.46 -7.59
C GLY A 135 10.54 0.28 -8.76
N ALA A 136 11.16 1.44 -8.52
CA ALA A 136 11.76 2.24 -9.58
C ALA A 136 12.92 1.55 -10.32
N ASN A 137 13.70 0.73 -9.63
CA ASN A 137 14.89 0.05 -10.19
C ASN A 137 14.90 -1.48 -9.98
N GLY A 138 13.86 -2.05 -9.34
CA GLY A 138 13.74 -3.48 -9.13
C GLY A 138 14.77 -4.08 -8.17
N ILE A 139 15.34 -3.29 -7.24
CA ILE A 139 16.42 -3.73 -6.34
C ILE A 139 15.88 -4.00 -4.94
N TRP A 140 16.35 -5.11 -4.36
CA TRP A 140 16.16 -5.47 -2.96
C TRP A 140 17.28 -4.93 -2.09
N PHE A 141 16.92 -4.47 -0.91
CA PHE A 141 17.79 -4.03 0.17
C PHE A 141 17.50 -4.90 1.40
N LYS A 142 18.52 -5.22 2.17
CA LYS A 142 18.41 -6.01 3.40
C LYS A 142 19.08 -5.26 4.54
N GLU A 143 18.41 -5.18 5.68
CA GLU A 143 18.90 -4.57 6.92
C GLU A 143 18.72 -5.56 8.07
N ALA A 144 19.77 -5.87 8.80
CA ALA A 144 19.71 -6.80 9.91
C ALA A 144 19.10 -6.11 11.16
N LEU A 145 18.24 -6.83 11.86
CA LEU A 145 17.79 -6.47 13.20
C LEU A 145 18.74 -7.04 14.24
N GLY A 146 19.06 -6.26 15.24
CA GLY A 146 19.90 -6.70 16.35
C GLY A 146 19.22 -7.83 17.15
N VAL A 147 20.02 -8.72 17.76
CA VAL A 147 19.51 -9.87 18.54
C VAL A 147 18.57 -9.44 19.67
N ARG A 148 18.78 -8.25 20.26
CA ARG A 148 17.94 -7.68 21.31
C ARG A 148 17.01 -6.59 20.80
N GLU A 149 17.07 -6.30 19.52
CA GLU A 149 16.26 -5.26 18.89
C GLU A 149 14.81 -5.73 18.77
N LYS A 150 13.91 -5.02 19.43
CA LYS A 150 12.48 -5.32 19.45
C LYS A 150 11.73 -4.30 18.61
N TYR A 151 10.97 -4.79 17.67
CA TYR A 151 10.05 -3.99 16.89
C TYR A 151 8.92 -3.43 17.76
N HIS A 152 8.61 -2.17 17.57
CA HIS A 152 7.47 -1.53 18.20
C HIS A 152 6.38 -1.19 17.20
N ARG A 153 6.71 -0.48 16.11
CA ARG A 153 5.72 0.02 15.16
C ARG A 153 6.33 0.31 13.79
N LEU A 154 5.50 0.23 12.75
CA LEU A 154 5.77 0.70 11.40
C LEU A 154 4.85 1.86 11.07
N HIS A 155 5.42 2.95 10.60
CA HIS A 155 4.71 4.09 10.01
C HIS A 155 5.08 4.16 8.53
N SER A 156 4.08 4.32 7.66
CA SER A 156 4.28 4.35 6.21
C SER A 156 3.38 5.39 5.57
N ASN A 157 3.88 5.99 4.51
CA ASN A 157 3.13 6.76 3.53
C ASN A 157 3.69 6.45 2.13
N ASP A 158 3.19 7.10 1.09
CA ASP A 158 3.61 6.82 -0.30
C ASP A 158 5.07 7.19 -0.59
N TYR A 159 5.71 7.96 0.28
CA TYR A 159 7.07 8.45 0.12
C TYR A 159 8.09 7.69 0.96
N GLY A 160 7.65 6.92 1.94
CA GLY A 160 8.58 6.15 2.76
C GLY A 160 7.93 5.44 3.93
N SER A 161 8.76 4.71 4.64
CA SER A 161 8.39 4.01 5.87
C SER A 161 9.45 4.19 6.92
N VAL A 162 9.02 4.29 8.17
CA VAL A 162 9.90 4.30 9.34
C VAL A 162 9.50 3.18 10.28
N ILE A 163 10.43 2.29 10.52
CA ILE A 163 10.34 1.21 11.49
C ILE A 163 10.92 1.72 12.80
N VAL A 164 10.12 1.62 13.84
CA VAL A 164 10.49 1.99 15.20
C VAL A 164 10.85 0.73 15.96
N THR A 165 12.05 0.71 16.52
CA THR A 165 12.51 -0.34 17.43
C THR A 165 12.84 0.24 18.81
N ASN A 166 13.20 -0.61 19.77
CA ASN A 166 13.69 -0.15 21.07
C ASN A 166 15.11 0.45 21.03
N GLU A 167 15.84 0.26 19.92
CA GLU A 167 17.24 0.67 19.79
C GLU A 167 17.42 1.81 18.79
N ARG A 168 16.61 1.84 17.74
CA ARG A 168 16.79 2.80 16.63
C ARG A 168 15.50 3.02 15.81
N LEU A 169 15.55 4.05 14.99
CA LEU A 169 14.62 4.28 13.89
C LEU A 169 15.28 3.80 12.61
N VAL A 170 14.56 3.04 11.79
CA VAL A 170 15.04 2.56 10.50
C VAL A 170 14.11 3.07 9.41
N GLY A 171 14.63 3.92 8.54
CA GLY A 171 13.91 4.50 7.40
C GLY A 171 14.17 3.74 6.11
N PHE A 172 13.14 3.61 5.28
CA PHE A 172 13.24 3.09 3.92
C PHE A 172 12.23 3.80 3.01
N GLY A 173 12.61 4.05 1.76
CA GLY A 173 11.74 4.70 0.79
C GLY A 173 12.33 4.76 -0.61
N PRO A 174 11.54 5.20 -1.60
CA PRO A 174 11.95 5.21 -3.00
C PRO A 174 13.14 6.13 -3.29
N LEU A 175 13.32 7.18 -2.50
CA LEU A 175 14.40 8.16 -2.66
C LEU A 175 15.67 7.80 -1.87
N LEU A 176 15.55 6.94 -0.87
CA LEU A 176 16.70 6.45 -0.11
C LEU A 176 17.42 5.38 -0.93
N GLY A 177 18.74 5.51 -1.06
CA GLY A 177 19.57 4.54 -1.79
C GLY A 177 19.66 3.18 -1.10
N GLN A 178 19.34 3.14 0.21
CA GLN A 178 19.40 1.97 1.09
C GLN A 178 18.57 2.24 2.35
N PHE A 179 18.54 1.30 3.28
CA PHE A 179 18.04 1.59 4.62
C PHE A 179 18.90 2.67 5.29
N SER A 180 18.24 3.58 5.98
CA SER A 180 18.89 4.59 6.82
C SER A 180 18.47 4.38 8.26
N SER A 181 19.41 4.41 9.19
CA SER A 181 19.08 4.20 10.60
C SER A 181 19.59 5.33 11.49
N LYS A 182 18.82 5.64 12.54
CA LYS A 182 19.21 6.57 13.59
C LYS A 182 19.03 5.92 14.96
N PRO A 183 20.10 5.73 15.74
CA PRO A 183 19.99 5.17 17.07
C PRO A 183 19.18 6.07 18.00
N LEU A 184 18.41 5.45 18.87
CA LEU A 184 17.73 6.11 19.98
C LEU A 184 18.68 6.15 21.19
N GLY A 185 18.74 7.30 21.84
CA GLY A 185 19.53 7.45 23.05
C GLY A 185 18.96 6.65 24.24
N VAL A 186 19.79 6.38 25.23
CA VAL A 186 19.35 5.79 26.49
C VAL A 186 18.25 6.67 27.10
N HIS A 187 17.11 6.08 27.40
CA HIS A 187 15.88 6.76 27.89
C HIS A 187 15.20 7.68 26.85
N GLU A 188 15.61 7.67 25.59
CA GLU A 188 14.89 8.35 24.52
C GLU A 188 13.65 7.56 24.15
N ARG A 189 12.50 8.24 24.15
CA ARG A 189 11.20 7.63 23.83
C ARG A 189 10.49 8.48 22.79
N ILE A 190 9.82 7.80 21.86
CA ILE A 190 8.96 8.47 20.89
C ILE A 190 7.72 8.97 21.62
N THR A 191 7.44 10.25 21.46
CA THR A 191 6.28 10.93 22.06
C THR A 191 5.18 11.15 21.03
N GLN A 192 5.55 11.37 19.77
CA GLN A 192 4.59 11.61 18.70
C GLN A 192 5.13 11.11 17.36
N VAL A 193 4.23 10.66 16.49
CA VAL A 193 4.49 10.40 15.07
C VAL A 193 3.40 11.08 14.26
N GLY A 194 3.81 11.88 13.29
CA GLY A 194 2.94 12.61 12.37
C GLY A 194 3.36 12.42 10.93
N ASN A 195 2.47 12.75 10.01
CA ASN A 195 2.76 12.91 8.59
C ASN A 195 2.47 14.37 8.22
N GLU A 196 3.45 15.04 7.62
CA GLU A 196 3.32 16.42 7.17
C GLU A 196 4.03 16.56 5.82
N ASP A 197 3.34 17.02 4.80
CA ASP A 197 3.86 17.23 3.45
C ASP A 197 4.64 16.03 2.86
N GLY A 198 4.15 14.82 3.12
CA GLY A 198 4.81 13.59 2.68
C GLY A 198 5.98 13.14 3.55
N LEU A 199 6.33 13.90 4.60
CA LEU A 199 7.35 13.55 5.58
C LEU A 199 6.73 12.78 6.75
N ILE A 200 7.42 11.75 7.21
CA ILE A 200 7.12 11.12 8.49
C ILE A 200 7.92 11.86 9.56
N ILE A 201 7.22 12.55 10.47
CA ILE A 201 7.83 13.29 11.55
C ILE A 201 7.74 12.45 12.83
N ILE A 202 8.89 12.20 13.44
CA ILE A 202 8.97 11.50 14.72
C ILE A 202 9.52 12.46 15.78
N THR A 203 8.75 12.69 16.82
CA THR A 203 9.15 13.49 17.96
C THR A 203 9.52 12.58 19.11
N THR A 204 10.65 12.84 19.74
CA THR A 204 11.07 12.13 20.95
C THR A 204 11.04 13.08 22.15
N ASN A 205 11.17 12.55 23.35
CA ASN A 205 11.27 13.35 24.58
C ASN A 205 12.55 14.18 24.68
N ARG A 206 13.50 14.02 23.75
CA ARG A 206 14.77 14.75 23.71
C ARG A 206 14.90 15.67 22.52
N GLN A 207 14.35 15.30 21.36
CA GLN A 207 14.49 16.02 20.11
C GLN A 207 13.26 15.83 19.23
N GLY A 208 12.93 16.89 18.47
CA GLY A 208 12.09 16.73 17.28
C GLY A 208 12.94 16.15 16.15
N ILE A 209 12.73 14.91 15.80
CA ILE A 209 13.41 14.28 14.66
C ILE A 209 12.50 14.39 13.46
N ARG A 210 12.85 15.19 12.49
CA ARG A 210 12.28 15.09 11.16
C ARG A 210 12.91 13.89 10.47
N ALA A 211 12.15 12.82 10.35
CA ALA A 211 12.64 11.60 9.74
C ALA A 211 12.65 11.72 8.21
N PHE A 212 13.79 11.79 7.67
CA PHE A 212 14.38 11.08 6.54
C PHE A 212 13.71 11.10 5.17
N LEU A 213 12.81 11.98 4.84
CA LEU A 213 12.39 12.14 3.45
C LEU A 213 12.40 13.61 3.06
N GLU A 214 13.56 14.23 3.21
CA GLU A 214 13.81 15.53 2.61
C GLU A 214 13.85 15.35 1.09
N MET A 215 12.76 15.67 0.42
CA MET A 215 12.79 15.90 -1.01
C MET A 215 13.63 17.15 -1.23
N ARG A 216 14.90 16.98 -1.59
CA ARG A 216 15.65 18.06 -2.21
C ARG A 216 14.97 18.40 -3.53
N LYS A 217 14.39 19.59 -3.58
CA LYS A 217 13.95 20.22 -4.82
C LYS A 217 15.13 20.41 -5.76
#